data_2fe11745e4fe9f12dee0798eceb1a9f4
#
_entry.id   2fe11745e4fe9f12dee0798eceb1a9f4
#
_cell.length_a   1.000
_cell.length_b   1.000
_cell.length_c   1.000
_cell.angle_alpha   90.00
_cell.angle_beta   90.00
_cell.angle_gamma   90.00
#
_symmetry.space_group_name_H-M   'P 1'
#
loop_
_entity.id
_entity.type
_entity.pdbx_description
1 polymer ?
#
loop_
_entity_poly.entity_id
_entity_poly.type
_entity_poly.pdbx_seq_one_letter_code
_entity_poly.pdbx_strand_id
1 'polypeptide(L)'
;IMCVPLNFFTFMNIPVKEGRTILTKQDLVMDEVWQNKQKKNVIGMNFYDQNNDYTVCGVCAPFQTDIHNHSGGYAFILYDPSVYVGHCYVKCYPQQQKEVVKWIERIRQEMLPENIPCQVRTFQDDLYEMQAMEYILKDIILFFAMVSIIITLLGVYSSITLDTERRQKEVAVRKVNGAGIRHI
;
A
#
# COMPACT_ATOMS: atom_id res chain seq x y z
N ILE A 1 4.78 -16.62 7.59
CA ILE A 1 5.29 -17.63 6.64
C ILE A 1 4.35 -17.63 5.43
N MET A 2 4.91 -17.77 4.23
CA MET A 2 4.16 -17.82 2.97
C MET A 2 4.50 -19.11 2.23
N CYS A 3 3.47 -19.87 1.82
CA CYS A 3 3.65 -21.08 1.02
C CYS A 3 3.72 -20.69 -0.46
N VAL A 4 4.80 -21.07 -1.14
CA VAL A 4 5.06 -20.65 -2.52
C VAL A 4 5.44 -21.84 -3.41
N PRO A 5 5.09 -21.82 -4.71
CA PRO A 5 5.52 -22.85 -5.65
C PRO A 5 7.03 -22.73 -5.96
N LEU A 6 7.62 -23.77 -6.52
CA LEU A 6 9.05 -23.82 -6.86
C LEU A 6 9.51 -22.69 -7.77
N ASN A 7 8.64 -22.25 -8.67
CA ASN A 7 8.94 -21.19 -9.66
C ASN A 7 8.67 -19.76 -9.14
N PHE A 8 8.26 -19.59 -7.88
CA PHE A 8 7.82 -18.30 -7.33
C PHE A 8 8.86 -17.19 -7.49
N PHE A 9 10.10 -17.44 -7.08
CA PHE A 9 11.17 -16.43 -7.14
C PHE A 9 11.47 -15.98 -8.57
N THR A 10 11.49 -16.92 -9.52
CA THR A 10 11.68 -16.62 -10.94
C THR A 10 10.47 -15.92 -11.54
N PHE A 11 9.27 -16.36 -11.19
CA PHE A 11 8.02 -15.79 -11.66
C PHE A 11 7.85 -14.33 -11.21
N MET A 12 8.11 -14.05 -9.93
CA MET A 12 8.03 -12.72 -9.34
C MET A 12 9.27 -11.86 -9.60
N ASN A 13 10.31 -12.43 -10.23
CA ASN A 13 11.60 -11.77 -10.48
C ASN A 13 12.26 -11.28 -9.17
N ILE A 14 12.20 -12.09 -8.11
CA ILE A 14 12.81 -11.81 -6.82
C ILE A 14 14.18 -12.46 -6.77
N PRO A 15 15.29 -11.71 -6.75
CA PRO A 15 16.62 -12.30 -6.69
C PRO A 15 16.91 -12.90 -5.31
N VAL A 16 17.44 -14.13 -5.31
CA VAL A 16 18.05 -14.72 -4.12
C VAL A 16 19.49 -14.21 -4.05
N LYS A 17 19.80 -13.47 -2.97
CA LYS A 17 21.09 -12.81 -2.76
C LYS A 17 22.15 -13.75 -2.20
N GLU A 18 21.74 -14.64 -1.30
CA GLU A 18 22.62 -15.58 -0.63
C GLU A 18 21.98 -16.96 -0.60
N GLY A 19 22.80 -18.01 -0.71
CA GLY A 19 22.33 -19.38 -0.66
C GLY A 19 21.62 -19.84 -1.94
N ARG A 20 20.52 -20.57 -1.80
CA ARG A 20 19.75 -21.15 -2.91
C ARG A 20 18.25 -20.96 -2.71
N THR A 21 17.48 -21.18 -3.78
CA THR A 21 16.01 -21.21 -3.75
C THR A 21 15.50 -22.49 -3.07
N ILE A 22 14.20 -22.53 -2.79
CA ILE A 22 13.50 -23.69 -2.23
C ILE A 22 13.54 -24.83 -3.25
N LEU A 23 13.94 -26.03 -2.80
CA LEU A 23 13.91 -27.27 -3.59
C LEU A 23 13.12 -28.39 -2.89
N THR A 24 13.12 -28.40 -1.56
CA THR A 24 12.49 -29.44 -0.74
C THR A 24 11.47 -28.84 0.24
N LYS A 25 10.60 -29.70 0.80
CA LYS A 25 9.61 -29.26 1.81
C LYS A 25 10.23 -28.74 3.11
N GLN A 26 11.49 -29.09 3.37
CA GLN A 26 12.22 -28.65 4.57
C GLN A 26 13.02 -27.35 4.33
N ASP A 27 13.07 -26.87 3.09
CA ASP A 27 13.77 -25.65 2.75
C ASP A 27 12.92 -24.42 3.11
N LEU A 28 13.60 -23.41 3.68
CA LEU A 28 13.03 -22.12 3.99
C LEU A 28 13.92 -21.03 3.42
N VAL A 29 13.32 -20.10 2.70
CA VAL A 29 13.99 -18.86 2.24
C VAL A 29 13.43 -17.69 3.04
N MET A 30 14.31 -16.86 3.57
CA MET A 30 13.95 -15.65 4.28
C MET A 30 14.25 -14.41 3.45
N ASP A 31 13.55 -13.33 3.72
CA ASP A 31 13.93 -12.04 3.14
C ASP A 31 15.04 -11.35 3.94
N GLU A 32 15.72 -10.41 3.30
CA GLU A 32 16.81 -9.62 3.89
C GLU A 32 16.34 -8.80 5.11
N VAL A 33 15.07 -8.40 5.18
CA VAL A 33 14.52 -7.65 6.31
C VAL A 33 14.55 -8.51 7.58
N TRP A 34 14.21 -9.79 7.44
CA TRP A 34 14.24 -10.75 8.55
C TRP A 34 15.67 -11.08 8.98
N GLN A 35 16.60 -11.27 8.03
CA GLN A 35 18.02 -11.48 8.29
C GLN A 35 18.62 -10.32 9.09
N ASN A 36 18.33 -9.07 8.68
CA ASN A 36 18.84 -7.88 9.36
C ASN A 36 18.35 -7.76 10.82
N LYS A 37 17.12 -8.20 11.10
CA LYS A 37 16.60 -8.25 12.47
C LYS A 37 17.36 -9.23 13.36
N GLN A 38 17.82 -10.35 12.80
CA GLN A 38 18.56 -11.37 13.56
C GLN A 38 20.02 -10.98 13.82
N LYS A 39 20.58 -10.00 13.09
CA LYS A 39 21.97 -9.54 13.18
C LYS A 39 23.01 -10.68 13.05
N LYS A 40 22.65 -11.79 12.42
CA LYS A 40 23.48 -12.99 12.25
C LYS A 40 23.25 -13.56 10.85
N ASN A 41 24.23 -14.33 10.37
CA ASN A 41 24.01 -15.16 9.20
C ASN A 41 22.99 -16.26 9.55
N VAL A 42 21.87 -16.29 8.82
CA VAL A 42 20.74 -17.19 9.09
C VAL A 42 20.81 -18.48 8.27
N ILE A 43 21.68 -18.55 7.25
CA ILE A 43 21.80 -19.73 6.38
C ILE A 43 22.26 -20.94 7.20
N GLY A 44 21.54 -22.06 7.04
CA GLY A 44 21.78 -23.29 7.79
C GLY A 44 21.16 -23.33 9.19
N MET A 45 20.48 -22.27 9.63
CA MET A 45 19.74 -22.30 10.89
C MET A 45 18.45 -23.12 10.74
N ASN A 46 18.13 -23.86 11.78
CA ASN A 46 16.86 -24.59 11.85
C ASN A 46 15.78 -23.68 12.41
N PHE A 47 14.63 -23.70 11.77
CA PHE A 47 13.44 -22.98 12.16
C PHE A 47 12.29 -23.96 12.39
N TYR A 48 11.66 -23.87 13.57
CA TYR A 48 10.59 -24.78 13.98
C TYR A 48 9.25 -24.05 13.88
N ASP A 49 8.31 -24.64 13.15
CA ASP A 49 6.94 -24.14 13.12
C ASP A 49 5.97 -25.29 13.38
N GLN A 50 5.23 -25.16 14.46
CA GLN A 50 4.18 -26.06 14.98
C GLN A 50 4.49 -27.58 14.90
N ASN A 51 4.72 -28.13 13.72
CA ASN A 51 4.98 -29.57 13.50
C ASN A 51 6.06 -29.86 12.44
N ASN A 52 6.71 -28.85 11.91
CA ASN A 52 7.69 -29.02 10.83
C ASN A 52 9.01 -28.33 11.18
N ASP A 53 10.08 -29.01 10.83
CA ASP A 53 11.45 -28.52 10.92
C ASP A 53 11.88 -27.99 9.56
N TYR A 54 12.26 -26.74 9.51
CA TYR A 54 12.76 -26.08 8.31
C TYR A 54 14.21 -25.69 8.48
N THR A 55 14.98 -25.76 7.40
CA THR A 55 16.36 -25.25 7.36
C THR A 55 16.41 -24.05 6.42
N VAL A 56 16.97 -22.95 6.89
CA VAL A 56 17.15 -21.76 6.06
C VAL A 56 18.18 -22.04 4.98
N CYS A 57 17.74 -22.11 3.74
CA CYS A 57 18.57 -22.44 2.58
C CYS A 57 19.02 -21.22 1.79
N GLY A 58 18.38 -20.06 1.98
CA GLY A 58 18.74 -18.85 1.25
C GLY A 58 18.06 -17.59 1.80
N VAL A 59 18.57 -16.47 1.31
CA VAL A 59 18.07 -15.13 1.62
C VAL A 59 17.74 -14.40 0.33
N CYS A 60 16.52 -13.93 0.18
CA CYS A 60 16.06 -13.19 -1.00
C CYS A 60 16.03 -11.68 -0.75
N ALA A 61 15.93 -10.92 -1.82
CA ALA A 61 15.68 -9.49 -1.75
C ALA A 61 14.39 -9.20 -0.97
N PRO A 62 14.26 -8.00 -0.36
CA PRO A 62 13.06 -7.62 0.35
C PRO A 62 11.83 -7.79 -0.53
N PHE A 63 10.81 -8.42 0.02
CA PHE A 63 9.54 -8.62 -0.64
C PHE A 63 8.44 -7.99 0.19
N GLN A 64 7.57 -7.24 -0.46
CA GLN A 64 6.51 -6.50 0.19
C GLN A 64 5.17 -6.88 -0.45
N THR A 65 4.28 -7.45 0.33
CA THR A 65 2.90 -7.78 -0.10
C THR A 65 1.90 -6.73 0.34
N ASP A 66 2.27 -5.94 1.35
CA ASP A 66 1.40 -4.93 1.94
C ASP A 66 2.13 -3.58 1.93
N ILE A 67 1.48 -2.55 1.40
CA ILE A 67 2.02 -1.19 1.29
C ILE A 67 2.20 -0.58 2.68
N HIS A 68 1.38 -0.99 3.66
CA HIS A 68 1.38 -0.43 5.02
C HIS A 68 2.32 -1.15 5.99
N ASN A 69 2.66 -2.41 5.72
CA ASN A 69 3.46 -3.21 6.64
C ASN A 69 4.93 -3.28 6.22
N HIS A 70 5.68 -2.23 6.55
CA HIS A 70 7.12 -2.14 6.29
C HIS A 70 7.99 -2.88 7.32
N SER A 71 7.41 -3.40 8.39
CA SER A 71 8.17 -3.90 9.56
C SER A 71 8.31 -5.41 9.64
N GLY A 72 7.57 -6.16 8.83
CA GLY A 72 7.62 -7.63 8.82
C GLY A 72 8.61 -8.14 7.77
N GLY A 73 9.50 -9.04 8.13
CA GLY A 73 10.19 -9.87 7.15
C GLY A 73 9.31 -11.06 6.76
N TYR A 74 9.56 -11.62 5.59
CA TYR A 74 8.85 -12.79 5.08
C TYR A 74 9.74 -14.02 5.10
N ALA A 75 9.11 -15.17 5.40
CA ALA A 75 9.71 -16.49 5.27
C ALA A 75 8.88 -17.31 4.27
N PHE A 76 9.54 -17.92 3.33
CA PHE A 76 8.94 -18.67 2.24
C PHE A 76 9.23 -20.14 2.40
N ILE A 77 8.20 -20.99 2.30
CA ILE A 77 8.29 -22.45 2.32
C ILE A 77 7.64 -23.02 1.07
N LEU A 78 7.98 -24.26 0.74
CA LEU A 78 7.39 -24.93 -0.42
C LEU A 78 5.89 -25.18 -0.21
N TYR A 79 5.11 -24.77 -1.20
CA TYR A 79 3.69 -25.07 -1.28
C TYR A 79 3.44 -26.59 -1.38
N ASP A 80 2.53 -27.10 -0.58
CA ASP A 80 2.05 -28.48 -0.68
C ASP A 80 0.77 -28.55 -1.52
N PRO A 81 0.75 -29.27 -2.65
CA PRO A 81 -0.42 -29.39 -3.50
C PRO A 81 -1.66 -30.00 -2.83
N SER A 82 -1.48 -30.70 -1.71
CA SER A 82 -2.59 -31.28 -0.94
C SER A 82 -3.37 -30.23 -0.12
N VAL A 83 -2.80 -29.02 0.03
CA VAL A 83 -3.42 -27.90 0.75
C VAL A 83 -4.16 -27.01 -0.25
N TYR A 84 -5.28 -26.43 0.18
CA TYR A 84 -6.09 -25.51 -0.64
C TYR A 84 -5.27 -24.35 -1.20
N VAL A 85 -5.40 -24.10 -2.52
CA VAL A 85 -4.78 -22.95 -3.20
C VAL A 85 -5.75 -21.78 -3.13
N GLY A 86 -5.37 -20.76 -2.38
CA GLY A 86 -6.19 -19.55 -2.27
C GLY A 86 -6.11 -18.64 -3.51
N HIS A 87 -4.94 -18.57 -4.14
CA HIS A 87 -4.69 -17.66 -5.26
C HIS A 87 -3.87 -18.30 -6.36
N CYS A 88 -4.21 -17.98 -7.61
CA CYS A 88 -3.44 -18.34 -8.79
C CYS A 88 -3.04 -17.07 -9.54
N TYR A 89 -1.74 -16.86 -9.77
CA TYR A 89 -1.24 -15.70 -10.49
C TYR A 89 -0.87 -16.07 -11.93
N VAL A 90 -1.36 -15.30 -12.88
CA VAL A 90 -1.06 -15.47 -14.30
C VAL A 90 -0.34 -14.23 -14.82
N LYS A 91 0.85 -14.42 -15.39
CA LYS A 91 1.63 -13.33 -15.99
C LYS A 91 1.37 -13.29 -17.49
N CYS A 92 0.97 -12.14 -18.00
CA CYS A 92 0.71 -11.92 -19.42
C CYS A 92 1.29 -10.59 -19.89
N TYR A 93 1.40 -10.42 -21.21
CA TYR A 93 1.74 -9.12 -21.78
C TYR A 93 0.59 -8.13 -21.63
N PRO A 94 0.87 -6.83 -21.39
CA PRO A 94 -0.18 -5.84 -21.19
C PRO A 94 -1.20 -5.76 -22.33
N GLN A 95 -0.76 -5.94 -23.58
CA GLN A 95 -1.64 -5.92 -24.74
C GLN A 95 -2.63 -7.07 -24.79
N GLN A 96 -2.29 -8.22 -24.19
CA GLN A 96 -3.10 -9.45 -24.20
C GLN A 96 -3.96 -9.61 -22.93
N GLN A 97 -3.85 -8.70 -21.97
CA GLN A 97 -4.51 -8.81 -20.67
C GLN A 97 -6.03 -9.08 -20.80
N LYS A 98 -6.73 -8.32 -21.65
CA LYS A 98 -8.19 -8.48 -21.85
C LYS A 98 -8.57 -9.84 -22.43
N GLU A 99 -7.75 -10.38 -23.31
CA GLU A 99 -8.00 -11.71 -23.92
C GLU A 99 -7.73 -12.82 -22.90
N VAL A 100 -6.65 -12.70 -22.14
CA VAL A 100 -6.28 -13.66 -21.10
C VAL A 100 -7.34 -13.70 -20.00
N VAL A 101 -7.85 -12.56 -19.55
CA VAL A 101 -8.95 -12.50 -18.56
C VAL A 101 -10.20 -13.22 -19.09
N LYS A 102 -10.62 -12.93 -20.31
CA LYS A 102 -11.77 -13.63 -20.92
C LYS A 102 -11.56 -15.13 -21.06
N TRP A 103 -10.34 -15.54 -21.41
CA TRP A 103 -10.00 -16.96 -21.53
C TRP A 103 -10.04 -17.68 -20.18
N ILE A 104 -9.47 -17.05 -19.12
CA ILE A 104 -9.52 -17.57 -17.76
C ILE A 104 -10.96 -17.67 -17.26
N GLU A 105 -11.80 -16.65 -17.50
CA GLU A 105 -13.20 -16.69 -17.13
C GLU A 105 -13.97 -17.83 -17.81
N ARG A 106 -13.68 -18.10 -19.09
CA ARG A 106 -14.26 -19.24 -19.81
C ARG A 106 -13.85 -20.56 -19.17
N ILE A 107 -12.56 -20.78 -18.91
CA ILE A 107 -12.06 -21.98 -18.24
C ILE A 107 -12.69 -22.13 -16.86
N ARG A 108 -12.81 -21.04 -16.11
CA ARG A 108 -13.48 -21.07 -14.81
C ARG A 108 -14.92 -21.58 -14.91
N GLN A 109 -15.69 -21.07 -15.87
CA GLN A 109 -17.08 -21.50 -16.10
C GLN A 109 -17.18 -22.99 -16.54
N GLU A 110 -16.19 -23.46 -17.30
CA GLU A 110 -16.17 -24.86 -17.78
C GLU A 110 -15.72 -25.85 -16.69
N MET A 111 -14.78 -25.44 -15.82
CA MET A 111 -14.11 -26.35 -14.88
C MET A 111 -14.63 -26.27 -13.45
N LEU A 112 -15.15 -25.12 -13.04
CA LEU A 112 -15.57 -24.89 -11.66
C LEU A 112 -17.10 -24.88 -11.55
N PRO A 113 -17.68 -25.58 -10.57
CA PRO A 113 -19.10 -25.45 -10.24
C PRO A 113 -19.45 -24.00 -9.88
N GLU A 114 -20.67 -23.54 -10.20
CA GLU A 114 -21.13 -22.18 -9.94
C GLU A 114 -21.09 -21.77 -8.46
N ASN A 115 -21.12 -22.73 -7.56
CA ASN A 115 -21.08 -22.49 -6.13
C ASN A 115 -19.69 -22.22 -5.55
N ILE A 116 -18.62 -22.33 -6.35
CA ILE A 116 -17.26 -22.01 -5.90
C ILE A 116 -16.96 -20.55 -6.22
N PRO A 117 -16.80 -19.68 -5.20
CA PRO A 117 -16.46 -18.28 -5.41
C PRO A 117 -15.02 -18.19 -5.96
N CYS A 118 -14.90 -17.91 -7.24
CA CYS A 118 -13.62 -17.63 -7.88
C CYS A 118 -13.76 -16.32 -8.67
N GLN A 119 -12.95 -15.33 -8.34
CA GLN A 119 -12.94 -14.03 -9.01
C GLN A 119 -11.64 -13.89 -9.81
N VAL A 120 -11.79 -13.47 -11.06
CA VAL A 120 -10.65 -13.11 -11.90
C VAL A 120 -10.45 -11.60 -11.77
N ARG A 121 -9.31 -11.21 -11.22
CA ARG A 121 -8.97 -9.79 -11.01
C ARG A 121 -7.64 -9.47 -11.66
N THR A 122 -7.45 -8.24 -12.03
CA THR A 122 -6.14 -7.76 -12.42
C THR A 122 -5.37 -7.30 -11.19
N PHE A 123 -4.05 -7.38 -11.25
CA PHE A 123 -3.20 -6.86 -10.16
C PHE A 123 -3.43 -5.35 -9.92
N GLN A 124 -3.80 -4.61 -10.96
CA GLN A 124 -4.19 -3.21 -10.82
C GLN A 124 -5.46 -3.02 -9.98
N ASP A 125 -6.47 -3.86 -10.19
CA ASP A 125 -7.72 -3.78 -9.42
C ASP A 125 -7.46 -4.07 -7.94
N ASP A 126 -6.62 -5.07 -7.64
CA ASP A 126 -6.22 -5.39 -6.27
C ASP A 126 -5.45 -4.22 -5.61
N LEU A 127 -4.54 -3.58 -6.34
CA LEU A 127 -3.85 -2.39 -5.84
C LEU A 127 -4.82 -1.23 -5.56
N TYR A 128 -5.80 -1.00 -6.42
CA TYR A 128 -6.81 0.04 -6.20
C TYR A 128 -7.68 -0.27 -4.99
N GLU A 129 -8.10 -1.52 -4.77
CA GLU A 129 -8.85 -1.89 -3.56
C GLU A 129 -8.02 -1.68 -2.29
N MET A 130 -6.75 -2.07 -2.30
CA MET A 130 -5.85 -1.85 -1.16
C MET A 130 -5.65 -0.38 -0.83
N GLN A 131 -5.66 0.50 -1.83
CA GLN A 131 -5.46 1.94 -1.67
C GLN A 131 -6.77 2.74 -1.56
N ALA A 132 -7.93 2.11 -1.74
CA ALA A 132 -9.22 2.81 -1.78
C ALA A 132 -9.47 3.66 -0.52
N MET A 133 -9.11 3.15 0.65
CA MET A 133 -9.26 3.88 1.91
C MET A 133 -8.40 5.16 1.93
N GLU A 134 -7.18 5.11 1.39
CA GLU A 134 -6.28 6.27 1.33
C GLU A 134 -6.79 7.34 0.38
N TYR A 135 -7.35 6.93 -0.76
CA TYR A 135 -7.96 7.88 -1.70
C TYR A 135 -9.17 8.60 -1.08
N ILE A 136 -10.04 7.86 -0.38
CA ILE A 136 -11.18 8.45 0.33
C ILE A 136 -10.68 9.42 1.42
N LEU A 137 -9.69 9.01 2.21
CA LEU A 137 -9.12 9.86 3.27
C LEU A 137 -8.50 11.13 2.69
N LYS A 138 -7.76 11.02 1.59
CA LYS A 138 -7.17 12.16 0.87
C LYS A 138 -8.26 13.16 0.44
N ASP A 139 -9.35 12.67 -0.15
CA ASP A 139 -10.43 13.53 -0.65
C ASP A 139 -11.17 14.22 0.50
N ILE A 140 -11.38 13.55 1.62
CA ILE A 140 -11.94 14.13 2.85
C ILE A 140 -11.03 15.24 3.39
N ILE A 141 -9.72 14.99 3.48
CA ILE A 141 -8.75 15.98 3.97
C ILE A 141 -8.74 17.21 3.03
N LEU A 142 -8.75 16.99 1.72
CA LEU A 142 -8.78 18.08 0.73
C LEU A 142 -10.04 18.94 0.87
N PHE A 143 -11.19 18.31 1.08
CA PHE A 143 -12.46 19.00 1.32
C PHE A 143 -12.40 19.90 2.57
N PHE A 144 -11.93 19.35 3.70
CA PHE A 144 -11.81 20.13 4.93
C PHE A 144 -10.76 21.24 4.84
N ALA A 145 -9.66 21.01 4.12
CA ALA A 145 -8.67 22.04 3.86
C ALA A 145 -9.27 23.21 3.08
N MET A 146 -10.08 22.93 2.05
CA MET A 146 -10.77 23.96 1.26
C MET A 146 -11.75 24.78 2.13
N VAL A 147 -12.56 24.10 2.95
CA VAL A 147 -13.48 24.74 3.89
C VAL A 147 -12.72 25.62 4.89
N SER A 148 -11.60 25.15 5.43
CA SER A 148 -10.77 25.93 6.37
C SER A 148 -10.22 27.20 5.74
N ILE A 149 -9.79 27.14 4.48
CA ILE A 149 -9.31 28.32 3.74
C ILE A 149 -10.44 29.33 3.59
N ILE A 150 -11.65 28.91 3.23
CA ILE A 150 -12.81 29.79 3.07
C ILE A 150 -13.13 30.48 4.41
N ILE A 151 -13.19 29.73 5.51
CA ILE A 151 -13.48 30.30 6.84
C ILE A 151 -12.39 31.29 7.24
N THR A 152 -11.13 31.00 7.00
CA THR A 152 -10.00 31.88 7.29
C THR A 152 -10.12 33.17 6.50
N LEU A 153 -10.42 33.13 5.22
CA LEU A 153 -10.62 34.30 4.37
C LEU A 153 -11.78 35.16 4.86
N LEU A 154 -12.91 34.55 5.25
CA LEU A 154 -14.05 35.25 5.82
C LEU A 154 -13.69 35.92 7.15
N GLY A 155 -12.91 35.24 8.01
CA GLY A 155 -12.44 35.82 9.27
C GLY A 155 -11.54 37.05 9.06
N VAL A 156 -10.58 36.95 8.15
CA VAL A 156 -9.68 38.05 7.78
C VAL A 156 -10.48 39.21 7.18
N TYR A 157 -11.39 38.91 6.25
CA TYR A 157 -12.25 39.93 5.66
C TYR A 157 -13.08 40.71 6.72
N SER A 158 -13.72 39.95 7.63
CA SER A 158 -14.50 40.55 8.73
C SER A 158 -13.65 41.40 9.65
N SER A 159 -12.45 40.98 9.99
CA SER A 159 -11.52 41.74 10.83
C SER A 159 -11.09 43.03 10.16
N ILE A 160 -10.73 43.00 8.88
CA ILE A 160 -10.34 44.19 8.11
C ILE A 160 -11.52 45.19 8.01
N THR A 161 -12.73 44.70 7.79
CA THR A 161 -13.92 45.53 7.69
C THR A 161 -14.18 46.27 8.99
N LEU A 162 -14.14 45.58 10.13
CA LEU A 162 -14.31 46.18 11.46
C LEU A 162 -13.23 47.21 11.79
N ASP A 163 -11.96 46.89 11.48
CA ASP A 163 -10.86 47.84 11.67
C ASP A 163 -11.02 49.10 10.80
N THR A 164 -11.46 48.94 9.57
CA THR A 164 -11.71 50.04 8.65
C THR A 164 -12.83 50.95 9.17
N GLU A 165 -13.94 50.36 9.64
CA GLU A 165 -15.06 51.17 10.23
C GLU A 165 -14.63 51.93 11.48
N ARG A 166 -13.83 51.32 12.36
CA ARG A 166 -13.30 51.99 13.55
C ARG A 166 -12.41 53.19 13.19
N ARG A 167 -11.47 52.98 12.24
CA ARG A 167 -10.59 54.06 11.75
C ARG A 167 -11.35 55.18 11.06
N GLN A 168 -12.38 54.86 10.28
CA GLN A 168 -13.24 55.89 9.68
C GLN A 168 -13.92 56.76 10.72
N LYS A 169 -14.42 56.16 11.83
CA LYS A 169 -15.00 56.90 12.95
C LYS A 169 -13.99 57.82 13.63
N GLU A 170 -12.76 57.31 13.88
CA GLU A 170 -11.69 58.13 14.47
C GLU A 170 -11.30 59.30 13.55
N VAL A 171 -11.14 59.03 12.25
CA VAL A 171 -10.84 60.05 11.25
C VAL A 171 -11.95 61.06 11.18
N ALA A 172 -13.22 60.67 11.21
CA ALA A 172 -14.37 61.59 11.20
C ALA A 172 -14.37 62.47 12.43
N VAL A 173 -14.13 61.92 13.64
CA VAL A 173 -14.06 62.76 14.88
C VAL A 173 -12.90 63.77 14.83
N ARG A 174 -11.71 63.35 14.37
CA ARG A 174 -10.56 64.24 14.21
C ARG A 174 -10.83 65.35 13.18
N LYS A 175 -11.50 65.00 12.08
CA LYS A 175 -11.87 66.02 11.04
C LYS A 175 -12.85 67.02 11.54
N VAL A 176 -13.86 66.63 12.34
CA VAL A 176 -14.82 67.56 12.97
C VAL A 176 -14.10 68.46 13.98
N ASN A 177 -13.08 68.02 14.66
CA ASN A 177 -12.27 68.81 15.59
C ASN A 177 -11.18 69.66 14.92
N GLY A 178 -11.20 69.82 13.59
CA GLY A 178 -10.33 70.74 12.86
C GLY A 178 -8.95 70.16 12.49
N ALA A 179 -8.72 68.86 12.54
CA ALA A 179 -7.48 68.31 12.11
C ALA A 179 -7.30 68.41 10.59
N GLY A 180 -6.21 68.98 10.13
CA GLY A 180 -5.86 69.05 8.72
C GLY A 180 -5.44 67.71 8.13
N ILE A 181 -5.57 67.59 6.81
CA ILE A 181 -5.29 66.35 6.05
C ILE A 181 -3.85 65.74 6.27
N ARG A 182 -2.91 66.60 6.77
CA ARG A 182 -1.53 66.16 7.07
C ARG A 182 -1.37 65.52 8.45
N HIS A 183 -2.41 65.50 9.31
CA HIS A 183 -2.40 64.94 10.66
C HIS A 183 -3.37 63.78 10.85
N ILE A 184 -3.94 63.26 9.75
CA ILE A 184 -4.77 62.07 9.68
C ILE A 184 -3.99 60.93 9.05
#